data_c64db6182f0cd98d2ffe06b827b0c627
#
_entry.id   c64db6182f0cd98d2ffe06b827b0c627
#
_cell.length_a   1.000
_cell.length_b   1.000
_cell.length_c   1.000
_cell.angle_alpha   90.00
_cell.angle_beta   90.00
_cell.angle_gamma   90.00
#
_symmetry.space_group_name_H-M   'P 1'
#
loop_
_entity.id
_entity.type
_entity.pdbx_description
1 polymer ?
#
loop_
_entity_poly.entity_id
_entity_poly.type
_entity_poly.pdbx_seq_one_letter_code
_entity_poly.pdbx_strand_id
1 'polypeptide(L)'
;MTDFWQHGMITTLQKLRERPVGELEAELKAIARRRKLVLLLPALYSEFETPSMPRIIEELKGVEYLHRVVLSLDRAGRNEFEKARGFMSALKCPVRIVWHDGPRMKKLYRELVRNDFSMDHPGKGRSVWMTLGSILAERDVYAIALHDCDIVNYRREMLARLLFPVAHPALDFEFSKGYYARVTDQLYGRVTRLFYTPLIRTLRRILGFNPFLSFLDNFRYALSGEFALISSLARGIRISPTWGLEVSLLSEVYQRASINRICQVDLAETYEHKHQ
;
A
#
# COMPACT_ATOMS: atom_id res chain seq x y z
N MET A 1 23.03 25.86 -6.78
CA MET A 1 21.74 25.21 -7.01
C MET A 1 22.06 23.89 -7.71
N THR A 2 22.00 22.78 -7.01
CA THR A 2 22.22 21.47 -7.62
C THR A 2 20.93 21.07 -8.29
N ASP A 3 20.88 21.17 -9.61
CA ASP A 3 19.78 20.67 -10.39
C ASP A 3 19.73 19.15 -10.18
N PHE A 4 18.67 18.73 -9.50
CA PHE A 4 18.44 17.34 -9.23
C PHE A 4 17.97 16.69 -10.53
N TRP A 5 18.90 16.12 -11.28
CA TRP A 5 18.55 15.45 -12.52
C TRP A 5 17.99 14.06 -12.24
N GLN A 6 16.68 13.91 -12.43
CA GLN A 6 16.01 12.62 -12.35
C GLN A 6 15.98 11.98 -13.73
N HIS A 7 16.69 10.88 -13.89
CA HIS A 7 16.46 10.00 -15.02
C HIS A 7 15.16 9.22 -14.78
N GLY A 8 14.11 9.54 -15.52
CA GLY A 8 12.88 8.76 -15.49
C GLY A 8 11.60 9.57 -15.63
N MET A 9 10.50 8.87 -15.90
CA MET A 9 9.19 9.47 -16.15
C MET A 9 8.47 9.87 -14.84
N ILE A 10 8.84 9.29 -13.69
CA ILE A 10 8.18 9.52 -12.41
C ILE A 10 9.15 10.10 -11.39
N THR A 11 8.62 10.94 -10.50
CA THR A 11 9.39 11.55 -9.43
C THR A 11 9.86 10.50 -8.43
N THR A 12 11.15 10.53 -8.09
CA THR A 12 11.74 9.65 -7.07
C THR A 12 12.15 10.48 -5.86
N LEU A 13 11.50 10.25 -4.73
CA LEU A 13 11.80 10.91 -3.46
C LEU A 13 12.70 9.99 -2.63
N GLN A 14 13.99 10.30 -2.62
CA GLN A 14 14.98 9.56 -1.85
C GLN A 14 14.92 10.03 -0.39
N LYS A 15 14.53 9.13 0.52
CA LYS A 15 14.46 9.31 1.99
C LYS A 15 13.77 10.56 2.51
N LEU A 16 13.10 11.39 1.66
CA LEU A 16 12.67 12.76 2.02
C LEU A 16 13.70 13.44 2.92
N ARG A 17 14.86 13.26 2.60
CA ARG A 17 16.21 13.32 3.11
C ARG A 17 16.33 14.00 4.47
N GLU A 18 16.83 13.24 5.44
CA GLU A 18 17.33 13.73 6.74
C GLU A 18 16.31 14.47 7.61
N ARG A 19 15.04 14.55 7.17
CA ARG A 19 14.00 15.06 8.06
C ARG A 19 13.73 14.03 9.16
N PRO A 20 13.87 14.40 10.42
CA PRO A 20 13.51 13.52 11.53
C PRO A 20 12.05 13.05 11.39
N VAL A 21 11.79 11.80 11.70
CA VAL A 21 10.42 11.24 11.61
C VAL A 21 9.40 12.09 12.36
N GLY A 22 9.80 12.63 13.50
CA GLY A 22 8.94 13.51 14.31
C GLY A 22 8.48 14.78 13.59
N GLU A 23 9.31 15.37 12.71
CA GLU A 23 8.92 16.53 11.92
C GLU A 23 7.90 16.14 10.84
N LEU A 24 8.13 15.04 10.14
CA LEU A 24 7.17 14.52 9.16
C LEU A 24 5.82 14.20 9.80
N GLU A 25 5.84 13.57 10.97
CA GLU A 25 4.63 13.22 11.72
C GLU A 25 3.91 14.46 12.25
N ALA A 26 4.64 15.48 12.73
CA ALA A 26 4.04 16.73 13.17
C ALA A 26 3.32 17.45 12.02
N GLU A 27 3.92 17.46 10.84
CA GLU A 27 3.32 18.04 9.63
C GLU A 27 2.11 17.23 9.16
N LEU A 28 2.23 15.89 9.10
CA LEU A 28 1.09 15.02 8.81
C LEU A 28 -0.06 15.20 9.81
N LYS A 29 0.24 15.39 11.09
CA LYS A 29 -0.77 15.67 12.13
C LYS A 29 -1.48 17.00 11.89
N ALA A 30 -0.75 18.04 11.46
CA ALA A 30 -1.35 19.30 11.07
C ALA A 30 -2.25 19.16 9.83
N ILE A 31 -1.80 18.42 8.82
CA ILE A 31 -2.56 18.12 7.60
C ILE A 31 -3.82 17.30 7.92
N ALA A 32 -3.71 16.32 8.80
CA ALA A 32 -4.80 15.41 9.17
C ALA A 32 -6.01 16.11 9.82
N ARG A 33 -5.86 17.32 10.30
CA ARG A 33 -6.99 18.16 10.78
C ARG A 33 -7.99 18.48 9.67
N ARG A 34 -7.55 18.47 8.41
CA ARG A 34 -8.37 18.81 7.23
C ARG A 34 -8.49 17.67 6.22
N ARG A 35 -7.59 16.70 6.25
CA ARG A 35 -7.47 15.59 5.30
C ARG A 35 -7.45 14.27 6.05
N LYS A 36 -8.54 13.51 6.02
CA LYS A 36 -8.62 12.21 6.68
C LYS A 36 -7.71 11.20 6.00
N LEU A 37 -6.71 10.70 6.74
CA LEU A 37 -5.73 9.73 6.28
C LEU A 37 -6.08 8.35 6.86
N VAL A 38 -6.10 7.33 6.03
CA VAL A 38 -6.46 5.96 6.41
C VAL A 38 -5.31 5.01 6.08
N LEU A 39 -5.00 4.11 6.99
CA LEU A 39 -4.09 2.98 6.75
C LEU A 39 -4.90 1.71 6.54
N LEU A 40 -4.67 1.03 5.41
CA LEU A 40 -5.20 -0.30 5.10
C LEU A 40 -4.10 -1.33 5.33
N LEU A 41 -4.40 -2.34 6.14
CA LEU A 41 -3.51 -3.45 6.46
C LEU A 41 -4.15 -4.76 5.97
N PRO A 42 -3.74 -5.30 4.80
CA PRO A 42 -4.16 -6.62 4.36
C PRO A 42 -3.39 -7.69 5.13
N ALA A 43 -4.08 -8.54 5.86
CA ALA A 43 -3.47 -9.57 6.69
C ALA A 43 -4.19 -10.90 6.57
N LEU A 44 -3.42 -11.97 6.52
CA LEU A 44 -3.90 -13.30 6.91
C LEU A 44 -3.82 -13.39 8.43
N TYR A 45 -4.71 -14.21 9.04
CA TYR A 45 -4.62 -14.40 10.49
C TYR A 45 -3.24 -14.92 10.95
N SER A 46 -2.59 -15.75 10.13
CA SER A 46 -1.24 -16.27 10.41
C SER A 46 -0.18 -15.19 10.66
N GLU A 47 -0.40 -13.94 10.20
CA GLU A 47 0.54 -12.84 10.48
C GLU A 47 0.52 -12.41 11.96
N PHE A 48 -0.60 -12.65 12.67
CA PHE A 48 -0.69 -12.41 14.11
C PHE A 48 0.07 -13.43 14.95
N GLU A 49 0.43 -14.56 14.35
CA GLU A 49 1.23 -15.63 14.97
C GLU A 49 2.74 -15.44 14.72
N THR A 50 3.12 -14.36 14.04
CA THR A 50 4.51 -14.00 13.72
C THR A 50 4.93 -12.73 14.45
N PRO A 51 6.22 -12.42 14.53
CA PRO A 51 6.69 -11.16 15.11
C PRO A 51 6.26 -9.90 14.35
N SER A 52 5.86 -10.02 13.06
CA SER A 52 5.58 -8.88 12.18
C SER A 52 4.38 -8.06 12.66
N MET A 53 3.22 -8.69 12.85
CA MET A 53 2.02 -7.95 13.24
C MET A 53 2.12 -7.30 14.64
N PRO A 54 2.62 -7.96 15.69
CA PRO A 54 2.90 -7.29 16.97
C PRO A 54 3.84 -6.08 16.82
N ARG A 55 4.87 -6.18 16.00
CA ARG A 55 5.78 -5.08 15.72
C ARG A 55 5.08 -3.91 15.03
N ILE A 56 4.26 -4.18 14.01
CA ILE A 56 3.47 -3.18 13.31
C ILE A 56 2.54 -2.45 14.28
N ILE A 57 1.84 -3.19 15.14
CA ILE A 57 0.93 -2.61 16.14
C ILE A 57 1.69 -1.71 17.12
N GLU A 58 2.85 -2.15 17.60
CA GLU A 58 3.67 -1.36 18.53
C GLU A 58 4.12 -0.03 17.92
N GLU A 59 4.61 -0.05 16.69
CA GLU A 59 4.99 1.16 15.97
C GLU A 59 3.78 2.10 15.71
N LEU A 60 2.63 1.54 15.37
CA LEU A 60 1.42 2.31 15.09
C LEU A 60 0.79 2.94 16.34
N LYS A 61 1.08 2.48 17.55
CA LYS A 61 0.63 3.13 18.81
C LYS A 61 1.11 4.58 18.93
N GLY A 62 2.27 4.89 18.33
CA GLY A 62 2.84 6.24 18.31
C GLY A 62 2.31 7.15 17.20
N VAL A 63 1.47 6.64 16.29
CA VAL A 63 0.97 7.40 15.14
C VAL A 63 -0.32 8.14 15.50
N GLU A 64 -0.30 9.48 15.37
CA GLU A 64 -1.42 10.35 15.77
C GLU A 64 -2.13 11.07 14.61
N TYR A 65 -1.66 10.88 13.38
CA TYR A 65 -2.20 11.53 12.19
C TYR A 65 -3.20 10.66 11.41
N LEU A 66 -3.41 9.42 11.83
CA LEU A 66 -4.39 8.55 11.18
C LEU A 66 -5.81 8.81 11.68
N HIS A 67 -6.72 9.05 10.74
CA HIS A 67 -8.15 9.05 11.02
C HIS A 67 -8.62 7.64 11.43
N ARG A 68 -8.07 6.61 10.80
CA ARG A 68 -8.44 5.21 11.05
C ARG A 68 -7.39 4.24 10.51
N VAL A 69 -7.27 3.09 11.17
CA VAL A 69 -6.66 1.87 10.63
C VAL A 69 -7.78 0.90 10.22
N VAL A 70 -7.67 0.34 9.02
CA VAL A 70 -8.59 -0.68 8.52
C VAL A 70 -7.82 -1.97 8.28
N LEU A 71 -8.08 -2.96 9.11
CA LEU A 71 -7.55 -4.31 8.94
C LEU A 71 -8.42 -5.09 7.95
N SER A 72 -7.84 -5.54 6.86
CA SER A 72 -8.45 -6.44 5.90
C SER A 72 -8.06 -7.87 6.26
N LEU A 73 -8.88 -8.53 7.09
CA LEU A 73 -8.56 -9.83 7.69
C LEU A 73 -9.14 -10.96 6.85
N ASP A 74 -8.26 -11.82 6.35
CA ASP A 74 -8.58 -12.99 5.54
C ASP A 74 -8.09 -14.28 6.22
N ARG A 75 -8.67 -15.42 5.85
CA ARG A 75 -8.39 -16.75 6.40
C ARG A 75 -8.46 -16.79 7.93
N ALA A 76 -9.53 -16.24 8.48
CA ALA A 76 -9.76 -16.16 9.91
C ALA A 76 -11.11 -16.75 10.31
N GLY A 77 -11.13 -17.72 11.19
CA GLY A 77 -12.33 -18.19 11.89
C GLY A 77 -12.81 -17.17 12.93
N ARG A 78 -13.92 -17.49 13.62
CA ARG A 78 -14.51 -16.56 14.61
C ARG A 78 -13.57 -16.29 15.78
N ASN A 79 -12.92 -17.32 16.31
CA ASN A 79 -12.00 -17.16 17.44
C ASN A 79 -10.77 -16.33 17.06
N GLU A 80 -10.26 -16.53 15.85
CA GLU A 80 -9.14 -15.81 15.29
C GLU A 80 -9.51 -14.32 15.04
N PHE A 81 -10.72 -14.06 14.56
CA PHE A 81 -11.25 -12.70 14.44
C PHE A 81 -11.29 -11.99 15.81
N GLU A 82 -11.78 -12.66 16.86
CA GLU A 82 -11.82 -12.06 18.20
C GLU A 82 -10.42 -11.79 18.76
N LYS A 83 -9.46 -12.70 18.53
CA LYS A 83 -8.06 -12.48 18.89
C LYS A 83 -7.47 -11.29 18.12
N ALA A 84 -7.63 -11.24 16.80
CA ALA A 84 -7.18 -10.10 15.99
C ALA A 84 -7.78 -8.77 16.46
N ARG A 85 -9.07 -8.77 16.84
CA ARG A 85 -9.75 -7.62 17.43
C ARG A 85 -9.09 -7.17 18.74
N GLY A 86 -8.75 -8.13 19.59
CA GLY A 86 -8.01 -7.87 20.83
C GLY A 86 -6.65 -7.23 20.58
N PHE A 87 -5.87 -7.74 19.64
CA PHE A 87 -4.59 -7.13 19.24
C PHE A 87 -4.77 -5.69 18.74
N MET A 88 -5.71 -5.48 17.84
CA MET A 88 -5.95 -4.17 17.24
C MET A 88 -6.50 -3.13 18.22
N SER A 89 -7.09 -3.54 19.35
CA SER A 89 -7.59 -2.62 20.39
C SER A 89 -6.48 -1.85 21.12
N ALA A 90 -5.22 -2.27 20.96
CA ALA A 90 -4.06 -1.54 21.48
C ALA A 90 -3.76 -0.22 20.75
N LEU A 91 -4.34 0.00 19.57
CA LEU A 91 -4.16 1.24 18.82
C LEU A 91 -5.03 2.36 19.39
N LYS A 92 -4.47 3.57 19.43
CA LYS A 92 -5.17 4.77 19.93
C LYS A 92 -6.17 5.33 18.93
N CYS A 93 -5.95 5.13 17.63
CA CYS A 93 -6.86 5.59 16.59
C CYS A 93 -8.01 4.58 16.38
N PRO A 94 -9.16 5.02 15.83
CA PRO A 94 -10.25 4.13 15.48
C PRO A 94 -9.80 3.00 14.57
N VAL A 95 -10.24 1.77 14.87
CA VAL A 95 -9.95 0.59 14.05
C VAL A 95 -11.25 0.04 13.47
N ARG A 96 -11.20 -0.34 12.18
CA ARG A 96 -12.24 -1.15 11.53
C ARG A 96 -11.62 -2.46 11.06
N ILE A 97 -12.30 -3.57 11.30
CA ILE A 97 -11.87 -4.87 10.76
C ILE A 97 -12.89 -5.31 9.70
N VAL A 98 -12.40 -5.48 8.49
CA VAL A 98 -13.14 -6.12 7.38
C VAL A 98 -12.78 -7.60 7.42
N TRP A 99 -13.64 -8.39 8.02
CA TRP A 99 -13.43 -9.83 8.16
C TRP A 99 -14.03 -10.59 6.97
N HIS A 100 -13.19 -11.02 6.04
CA HIS A 100 -13.60 -11.59 4.77
C HIS A 100 -14.32 -12.95 4.90
N ASP A 101 -14.00 -13.73 5.90
CA ASP A 101 -14.71 -15.00 6.22
C ASP A 101 -15.95 -14.81 7.09
N GLY A 102 -16.22 -13.58 7.49
CA GLY A 102 -17.33 -13.24 8.37
C GLY A 102 -18.71 -13.26 7.64
N PRO A 103 -19.78 -13.43 8.40
CA PRO A 103 -21.11 -13.58 7.81
C PRO A 103 -21.58 -12.38 7.00
N ARG A 104 -21.20 -11.16 7.40
CA ARG A 104 -21.53 -9.92 6.66
C ARG A 104 -20.82 -9.88 5.30
N MET A 105 -19.54 -10.20 5.25
CA MET A 105 -18.76 -10.22 4.00
C MET A 105 -19.22 -11.35 3.09
N LYS A 106 -19.50 -12.53 3.62
CA LYS A 106 -20.08 -13.65 2.84
C LYS A 106 -21.44 -13.29 2.22
N LYS A 107 -22.26 -12.51 2.94
CA LYS A 107 -23.52 -11.98 2.36
C LYS A 107 -23.24 -11.01 1.22
N LEU A 108 -22.30 -10.08 1.40
CA LEU A 108 -21.92 -9.11 0.38
C LEU A 108 -21.30 -9.77 -0.86
N TYR A 109 -20.46 -10.79 -0.69
CA TYR A 109 -19.92 -11.56 -1.82
C TYR A 109 -21.05 -12.21 -2.64
N ARG A 110 -22.04 -12.83 -1.99
CA ARG A 110 -23.20 -13.40 -2.69
C ARG A 110 -24.01 -12.33 -3.45
N GLU A 111 -24.14 -11.14 -2.90
CA GLU A 111 -24.81 -10.04 -3.54
C GLU A 111 -24.05 -9.55 -4.78
N LEU A 112 -22.72 -9.45 -4.68
CA LEU A 112 -21.86 -9.09 -5.81
C LEU A 112 -21.95 -10.12 -6.93
N VAL A 113 -21.91 -11.41 -6.61
CA VAL A 113 -22.09 -12.50 -7.62
C VAL A 113 -23.45 -12.41 -8.31
N ARG A 114 -24.52 -12.07 -7.60
CA ARG A 114 -25.85 -11.85 -8.22
C ARG A 114 -25.90 -10.65 -9.18
N ASN A 115 -24.94 -9.73 -9.05
CA ASN A 115 -24.78 -8.55 -9.89
C ASN A 115 -23.59 -8.71 -10.87
N ASP A 116 -23.28 -9.93 -11.28
CA ASP A 116 -22.27 -10.28 -12.29
C ASP A 116 -20.81 -9.93 -11.92
N PHE A 117 -20.52 -9.70 -10.65
CA PHE A 117 -19.15 -9.58 -10.19
C PHE A 117 -18.60 -10.94 -9.80
N SER A 118 -17.55 -11.41 -10.50
CA SER A 118 -16.87 -12.65 -10.12
C SER A 118 -16.13 -12.48 -8.78
N MET A 119 -16.46 -13.33 -7.80
CA MET A 119 -15.83 -13.39 -6.49
C MET A 119 -15.11 -14.73 -6.26
N ASP A 120 -14.93 -15.52 -7.30
CA ASP A 120 -14.47 -16.91 -7.24
C ASP A 120 -12.99 -17.06 -6.92
N HIS A 121 -12.21 -15.99 -7.12
CA HIS A 121 -10.76 -15.98 -6.89
C HIS A 121 -10.41 -15.32 -5.56
N PRO A 122 -10.26 -16.10 -4.45
CA PRO A 122 -9.77 -15.57 -3.19
C PRO A 122 -8.31 -15.15 -3.34
N GLY A 123 -7.98 -13.98 -2.81
CA GLY A 123 -6.62 -13.45 -2.87
C GLY A 123 -6.51 -12.04 -2.30
N LYS A 124 -5.27 -11.57 -2.11
CA LYS A 124 -4.98 -10.24 -1.60
C LYS A 124 -5.72 -9.15 -2.37
N GLY A 125 -5.73 -9.23 -3.71
CA GLY A 125 -6.38 -8.23 -4.54
C GLY A 125 -7.88 -8.12 -4.28
N ARG A 126 -8.63 -9.25 -4.18
CA ARG A 126 -10.05 -9.25 -3.83
C ARG A 126 -10.28 -8.62 -2.46
N SER A 127 -9.50 -9.01 -1.47
CA SER A 127 -9.62 -8.50 -0.09
C SER A 127 -9.31 -7.01 -0.01
N VAL A 128 -8.28 -6.54 -0.72
CA VAL A 128 -7.94 -5.11 -0.83
C VAL A 128 -9.05 -4.33 -1.53
N TRP A 129 -9.58 -4.81 -2.66
CA TRP A 129 -10.66 -4.16 -3.39
C TRP A 129 -11.93 -3.98 -2.54
N MET A 130 -12.35 -5.04 -1.84
CA MET A 130 -13.49 -4.99 -0.93
C MET A 130 -13.27 -4.03 0.24
N THR A 131 -12.06 -4.00 0.77
CA THR A 131 -11.70 -3.12 1.88
C THR A 131 -11.62 -1.66 1.43
N LEU A 132 -11.08 -1.39 0.25
CA LEU A 132 -11.13 -0.06 -0.37
C LEU A 132 -12.59 0.41 -0.53
N GLY A 133 -13.50 -0.43 -1.02
CA GLY A 133 -14.92 -0.13 -1.08
C GLY A 133 -15.52 0.27 0.27
N SER A 134 -15.15 -0.47 1.35
CA SER A 134 -15.57 -0.13 2.72
C SER A 134 -15.00 1.22 3.21
N ILE A 135 -13.75 1.56 2.86
CA ILE A 135 -13.13 2.84 3.20
C ILE A 135 -13.80 3.97 2.43
N LEU A 136 -13.97 3.80 1.13
CA LEU A 136 -14.51 4.79 0.20
C LEU A 136 -16.02 5.05 0.38
N ALA A 137 -16.74 4.21 1.15
CA ALA A 137 -18.08 4.52 1.59
C ALA A 137 -18.12 5.78 2.49
N GLU A 138 -17.01 6.12 3.14
CA GLU A 138 -16.82 7.41 3.80
C GLU A 138 -16.34 8.44 2.76
N ARG A 139 -17.20 9.42 2.46
CA ARG A 139 -16.94 10.37 1.35
C ARG A 139 -15.81 11.37 1.63
N ASP A 140 -15.46 11.57 2.88
CA ASP A 140 -14.51 12.57 3.35
C ASP A 140 -13.10 12.01 3.64
N VAL A 141 -12.86 10.73 3.35
CA VAL A 141 -11.49 10.17 3.33
C VAL A 141 -10.71 10.83 2.19
N TYR A 142 -9.54 11.35 2.51
CA TYR A 142 -8.68 12.04 1.55
C TYR A 142 -7.66 11.10 0.90
N ALA A 143 -6.87 10.39 1.71
CA ALA A 143 -5.84 9.48 1.20
C ALA A 143 -5.82 8.16 1.97
N ILE A 144 -5.41 7.11 1.27
CA ILE A 144 -5.32 5.74 1.79
C ILE A 144 -3.90 5.24 1.53
N ALA A 145 -3.22 4.78 2.58
CA ALA A 145 -1.98 4.02 2.46
C ALA A 145 -2.27 2.53 2.65
N LEU A 146 -1.54 1.69 1.95
CA LEU A 146 -1.51 0.25 2.16
C LEU A 146 -0.10 -0.18 2.53
N HIS A 147 0.03 -0.97 3.59
CA HIS A 147 1.25 -1.65 3.99
C HIS A 147 0.99 -3.14 4.16
N ASP A 148 1.90 -3.97 3.69
CA ASP A 148 1.87 -5.41 3.95
C ASP A 148 2.11 -5.72 5.44
N CYS A 149 1.57 -6.83 5.91
CA CYS A 149 1.60 -7.19 7.33
C CYS A 149 2.69 -8.21 7.68
N ASP A 150 3.52 -8.60 6.71
CA ASP A 150 4.64 -9.54 6.87
C ASP A 150 6.01 -8.86 7.03
N ILE A 151 6.02 -7.54 7.24
CA ILE A 151 7.23 -6.72 7.41
C ILE A 151 7.78 -6.93 8.82
N VAL A 152 8.94 -7.55 8.93
CA VAL A 152 9.57 -7.90 10.21
C VAL A 152 10.19 -6.68 10.91
N ASN A 153 10.83 -5.82 10.15
CA ASN A 153 11.51 -4.62 10.65
C ASN A 153 10.69 -3.32 10.45
N TYR A 154 9.36 -3.43 10.53
CA TYR A 154 8.45 -2.29 10.37
C TYR A 154 8.79 -1.15 11.32
N ARG A 155 8.75 0.07 10.78
CA ARG A 155 8.86 1.33 11.53
C ARG A 155 7.77 2.31 11.06
N ARG A 156 7.21 3.08 11.97
CA ARG A 156 6.18 4.11 11.66
C ARG A 156 6.66 5.15 10.66
N GLU A 157 7.98 5.36 10.57
CA GLU A 157 8.62 6.22 9.59
C GLU A 157 8.28 5.80 8.15
N MET A 158 8.17 4.51 7.87
CA MET A 158 7.79 3.99 6.54
C MET A 158 6.40 4.52 6.13
N LEU A 159 5.45 4.52 7.07
CA LEU A 159 4.11 5.05 6.84
C LEU A 159 4.12 6.56 6.62
N ALA A 160 4.86 7.29 7.46
CA ALA A 160 4.97 8.74 7.34
C ALA A 160 5.54 9.14 5.97
N ARG A 161 6.61 8.50 5.53
CA ARG A 161 7.23 8.74 4.21
C ARG A 161 6.30 8.40 3.06
N LEU A 162 5.56 7.29 3.15
CA LEU A 162 4.65 6.86 2.10
C LEU A 162 3.45 7.80 1.95
N LEU A 163 2.87 8.26 3.05
CA LEU A 163 1.70 9.14 3.07
C LEU A 163 2.04 10.60 2.75
N PHE A 164 3.21 11.07 3.15
CA PHE A 164 3.56 12.48 3.07
C PHE A 164 3.37 13.09 1.67
N PRO A 165 3.85 12.47 0.57
CA PRO A 165 3.72 13.03 -0.76
C PRO A 165 2.28 13.22 -1.21
N VAL A 166 1.38 12.28 -0.89
CA VAL A 166 -0.03 12.34 -1.28
C VAL A 166 -0.88 13.19 -0.32
N ALA A 167 -0.44 13.33 0.93
CA ALA A 167 -1.14 14.12 1.92
C ALA A 167 -0.82 15.61 1.84
N HIS A 168 0.43 15.97 1.49
CA HIS A 168 0.93 17.34 1.54
C HIS A 168 0.38 18.21 0.40
N PRO A 169 -0.28 19.33 0.70
CA PRO A 169 -1.00 20.11 -0.31
C PRO A 169 -0.11 20.75 -1.37
N ALA A 170 1.16 21.04 -1.05
CA ALA A 170 2.08 21.67 -2.00
C ALA A 170 2.82 20.67 -2.89
N LEU A 171 2.78 19.36 -2.60
CA LEU A 171 3.42 18.33 -3.42
C LEU A 171 2.50 17.79 -4.50
N ASP A 172 1.19 17.80 -4.26
CA ASP A 172 0.13 17.47 -5.21
C ASP A 172 0.25 16.10 -5.91
N PHE A 173 0.86 15.11 -5.25
CA PHE A 173 0.89 13.75 -5.76
C PHE A 173 -0.45 13.03 -5.51
N GLU A 174 -0.90 12.27 -6.50
CA GLU A 174 -2.09 11.42 -6.41
C GLU A 174 -1.76 9.98 -6.01
N PHE A 175 -0.54 9.55 -6.34
CA PHE A 175 -0.04 8.21 -6.09
C PHE A 175 1.41 8.24 -5.62
N SER A 176 1.69 7.49 -4.57
CA SER A 176 3.03 7.25 -4.03
C SER A 176 3.28 5.75 -3.92
N LYS A 177 4.38 5.27 -4.49
CA LYS A 177 4.81 3.87 -4.45
C LYS A 177 6.03 3.72 -3.57
N GLY A 178 5.96 2.84 -2.58
CA GLY A 178 7.12 2.54 -1.74
C GLY A 178 8.18 1.73 -2.51
N TYR A 179 9.45 2.05 -2.29
CA TYR A 179 10.57 1.19 -2.66
C TYR A 179 11.58 1.10 -1.53
N TYR A 180 12.39 0.07 -1.54
CA TYR A 180 13.38 -0.23 -0.51
C TYR A 180 14.39 -1.26 -1.02
N ALA A 181 15.56 -1.30 -0.40
CA ALA A 181 16.51 -2.37 -0.64
C ALA A 181 16.13 -3.63 0.16
N ARG A 182 16.15 -4.78 -0.50
CA ARG A 182 15.95 -6.10 0.14
C ARG A 182 17.26 -6.85 0.21
N VAL A 183 18.18 -6.28 0.97
CA VAL A 183 19.53 -6.80 1.15
C VAL A 183 19.78 -6.96 2.66
N THR A 184 20.07 -8.18 3.07
CA THR A 184 20.60 -8.50 4.40
C THR A 184 21.93 -9.23 4.22
N ASP A 185 22.05 -10.46 4.64
CA ASP A 185 23.09 -11.40 4.28
C ASP A 185 22.98 -11.88 2.81
N GLN A 186 21.80 -11.78 2.23
CA GLN A 186 21.47 -12.18 0.87
C GLN A 186 20.68 -11.10 0.13
N LEU A 187 20.69 -11.17 -1.21
CA LEU A 187 19.91 -10.28 -2.07
C LEU A 187 18.55 -10.90 -2.39
N TYR A 188 17.51 -10.40 -1.78
CA TYR A 188 16.12 -10.80 -1.99
C TYR A 188 15.46 -10.11 -3.21
N GLY A 189 14.14 -10.29 -3.38
CA GLY A 189 13.41 -9.70 -4.51
C GLY A 189 13.64 -10.44 -5.84
N ARG A 190 13.80 -11.77 -5.79
CA ARG A 190 14.07 -12.62 -6.97
C ARG A 190 13.06 -12.40 -8.10
N VAL A 191 11.77 -12.30 -7.78
CA VAL A 191 10.73 -12.10 -8.80
C VAL A 191 10.94 -10.79 -9.56
N THR A 192 11.22 -9.69 -8.85
CA THR A 192 11.49 -8.40 -9.50
C THR A 192 12.76 -8.45 -10.35
N ARG A 193 13.86 -9.00 -9.81
CA ARG A 193 15.17 -8.99 -10.48
C ARG A 193 15.28 -10.00 -11.63
N LEU A 194 14.74 -11.21 -11.44
CA LEU A 194 14.97 -12.33 -12.34
C LEU A 194 13.81 -12.54 -13.34
N PHE A 195 12.65 -11.96 -13.07
CA PHE A 195 11.50 -12.12 -13.95
C PHE A 195 10.93 -10.77 -14.40
N TYR A 196 10.40 -9.95 -13.49
CA TYR A 196 9.67 -8.73 -13.85
C TYR A 196 10.54 -7.75 -14.66
N THR A 197 11.68 -7.35 -14.14
CA THR A 197 12.56 -6.36 -14.81
C THR A 197 13.10 -6.89 -16.15
N PRO A 198 13.63 -8.13 -16.26
CA PRO A 198 14.02 -8.69 -17.55
C PRO A 198 12.86 -8.79 -18.54
N LEU A 199 11.66 -9.18 -18.10
CA LEU A 199 10.48 -9.28 -18.95
C LEU A 199 10.11 -7.91 -19.54
N ILE A 200 9.96 -6.88 -18.70
CA ILE A 200 9.61 -5.54 -19.16
C ILE A 200 10.65 -5.01 -20.17
N ARG A 201 11.93 -5.17 -19.87
CA ARG A 201 13.02 -4.72 -20.76
C ARG A 201 13.06 -5.52 -22.07
N THR A 202 12.77 -6.81 -22.04
CA THR A 202 12.68 -7.63 -23.24
C THR A 202 11.50 -7.21 -24.10
N LEU A 203 10.32 -6.99 -23.49
CA LEU A 203 9.15 -6.49 -24.21
C LEU A 203 9.41 -5.13 -24.87
N ARG A 204 10.11 -4.21 -24.18
CA ARG A 204 10.53 -2.93 -24.77
C ARG A 204 11.46 -3.08 -25.96
N ARG A 205 12.33 -4.08 -25.97
CA ARG A 205 13.19 -4.39 -27.12
C ARG A 205 12.41 -4.94 -28.31
N ILE A 206 11.46 -5.84 -28.04
CA ILE A 206 10.67 -6.51 -29.11
C ILE A 206 9.62 -5.56 -29.71
N LEU A 207 8.93 -4.79 -28.87
CA LEU A 207 7.81 -3.94 -29.29
C LEU A 207 8.24 -2.51 -29.63
N GLY A 208 9.51 -2.16 -29.44
CA GLY A 208 10.01 -0.78 -29.60
C GLY A 208 9.54 0.14 -28.47
N PHE A 209 9.49 1.45 -28.77
CA PHE A 209 9.07 2.44 -27.79
C PHE A 209 7.60 2.27 -27.42
N ASN A 210 7.37 1.96 -26.17
CA ASN A 210 6.02 1.87 -25.57
C ASN A 210 6.00 2.65 -24.25
N PRO A 211 5.20 3.73 -24.16
CA PRO A 211 5.16 4.60 -22.98
C PRO A 211 4.78 3.85 -21.69
N PHE A 212 3.84 2.91 -21.77
CA PHE A 212 3.42 2.13 -20.59
C PHE A 212 4.52 1.19 -20.09
N LEU A 213 5.21 0.48 -20.99
CA LEU A 213 6.36 -0.35 -20.60
C LEU A 213 7.50 0.52 -20.03
N SER A 214 7.69 1.71 -20.57
CA SER A 214 8.65 2.68 -20.05
C SER A 214 8.25 3.14 -18.65
N PHE A 215 6.98 3.42 -18.41
CA PHE A 215 6.45 3.74 -17.08
C PHE A 215 6.71 2.61 -16.08
N LEU A 216 6.41 1.36 -16.43
CA LEU A 216 6.65 0.21 -15.56
C LEU A 216 8.13 0.00 -15.24
N ASP A 217 9.05 0.24 -16.19
CA ASP A 217 10.50 0.12 -15.99
C ASP A 217 11.09 1.25 -15.11
N ASN A 218 10.34 2.34 -14.88
CA ASN A 218 10.80 3.45 -14.03
C ASN A 218 10.69 3.18 -12.52
N PHE A 219 9.88 2.22 -12.09
CA PHE A 219 9.77 1.90 -10.68
C PHE A 219 10.96 1.07 -10.21
N ARG A 220 11.61 1.53 -9.13
CA ARG A 220 12.71 0.80 -8.49
C ARG A 220 12.26 -0.54 -7.91
N TYR A 221 11.03 -0.58 -7.40
CA TYR A 221 10.40 -1.80 -6.92
C TYR A 221 8.90 -1.82 -7.25
N ALA A 222 8.57 -2.11 -8.51
CA ALA A 222 7.19 -2.11 -9.00
C ALA A 222 6.25 -3.08 -8.26
N LEU A 223 6.79 -4.20 -7.78
CA LEU A 223 6.04 -5.26 -7.10
C LEU A 223 6.00 -5.09 -5.57
N SER A 224 6.42 -3.94 -5.00
CA SER A 224 6.21 -3.69 -3.57
C SER A 224 4.71 -3.64 -3.25
N GLY A 225 4.31 -4.12 -2.07
CA GLY A 225 2.93 -4.03 -1.62
C GLY A 225 2.56 -2.62 -1.11
N GLU A 226 3.56 -1.79 -0.81
CA GLU A 226 3.40 -0.49 -0.18
C GLU A 226 3.09 0.59 -1.20
N PHE A 227 1.94 1.22 -1.03
CA PHE A 227 1.54 2.39 -1.83
C PHE A 227 0.57 3.29 -1.04
N ALA A 228 0.50 4.54 -1.44
CA ALA A 228 -0.54 5.46 -1.00
C ALA A 228 -1.17 6.16 -2.20
N LEU A 229 -2.46 6.46 -2.09
CA LEU A 229 -3.20 7.15 -3.14
C LEU A 229 -4.33 8.00 -2.55
N ILE A 230 -4.71 9.05 -3.29
CA ILE A 230 -5.87 9.85 -2.92
C ILE A 230 -7.17 9.09 -3.21
N SER A 231 -8.21 9.38 -2.45
CA SER A 231 -9.50 8.67 -2.54
C SER A 231 -10.21 8.85 -3.89
N SER A 232 -10.02 9.99 -4.56
CA SER A 232 -10.56 10.22 -5.90
C SER A 232 -9.97 9.25 -6.93
N LEU A 233 -8.67 9.00 -6.88
CA LEU A 233 -8.01 8.00 -7.72
C LEU A 233 -8.49 6.58 -7.34
N ALA A 234 -8.53 6.27 -6.03
CA ALA A 234 -8.97 4.97 -5.53
C ALA A 234 -10.39 4.57 -5.99
N ARG A 235 -11.29 5.55 -6.19
CA ARG A 235 -12.67 5.30 -6.67
C ARG A 235 -12.74 4.81 -8.10
N GLY A 236 -11.75 5.16 -8.92
CA GLY A 236 -11.73 4.82 -10.34
C GLY A 236 -10.97 3.54 -10.68
N ILE A 237 -10.10 3.05 -9.81
CA ILE A 237 -9.21 1.94 -10.13
C ILE A 237 -9.90 0.57 -10.14
N ARG A 238 -9.47 -0.28 -11.07
CA ARG A 238 -9.82 -1.70 -11.16
C ARG A 238 -8.56 -2.51 -10.89
N ILE A 239 -8.58 -3.34 -9.87
CA ILE A 239 -7.42 -4.14 -9.49
C ILE A 239 -7.69 -5.62 -9.69
N SER A 240 -6.64 -6.36 -10.06
CA SER A 240 -6.72 -7.81 -10.18
C SER A 240 -7.06 -8.44 -8.83
N PRO A 241 -7.98 -9.42 -8.77
CA PRO A 241 -8.35 -10.07 -7.50
C PRO A 241 -7.25 -10.97 -6.95
N THR A 242 -6.24 -11.34 -7.75
CA THR A 242 -5.19 -12.31 -7.41
C THR A 242 -3.81 -11.67 -7.30
N TRP A 243 -2.76 -12.39 -7.71
CA TRP A 243 -1.36 -11.98 -7.71
C TRP A 243 -1.01 -10.80 -8.64
N GLY A 244 -1.91 -10.42 -9.52
CA GLY A 244 -1.73 -9.27 -10.39
C GLY A 244 -2.04 -7.91 -9.75
N LEU A 245 -2.28 -7.83 -8.44
CA LEU A 245 -2.66 -6.61 -7.74
C LEU A 245 -1.74 -5.44 -8.05
N GLU A 246 -0.44 -5.60 -7.84
CA GLU A 246 0.53 -4.52 -7.94
C GLU A 246 0.67 -4.01 -9.39
N VAL A 247 0.72 -4.93 -10.36
CA VAL A 247 0.84 -4.56 -11.79
C VAL A 247 -0.45 -3.94 -12.31
N SER A 248 -1.62 -4.51 -11.95
CA SER A 248 -2.92 -3.94 -12.36
C SER A 248 -3.15 -2.57 -11.74
N LEU A 249 -2.75 -2.37 -10.48
CA LEU A 249 -2.78 -1.06 -9.84
C LEU A 249 -1.93 -0.03 -10.61
N LEU A 250 -0.69 -0.38 -10.96
CA LEU A 250 0.17 0.52 -11.74
C LEU A 250 -0.41 0.82 -13.13
N SER A 251 -1.07 -0.16 -13.77
CA SER A 251 -1.77 0.04 -15.04
C SER A 251 -2.91 1.07 -14.90
N GLU A 252 -3.72 0.95 -13.86
CA GLU A 252 -4.82 1.88 -13.60
C GLU A 252 -4.32 3.28 -13.22
N VAL A 253 -3.25 3.37 -12.44
CA VAL A 253 -2.59 4.64 -12.10
C VAL A 253 -2.06 5.32 -13.37
N TYR A 254 -1.41 4.57 -14.26
CA TYR A 254 -0.92 5.11 -15.54
C TYR A 254 -2.04 5.69 -16.41
N GLN A 255 -3.21 5.06 -16.41
CA GLN A 255 -4.34 5.49 -17.23
C GLN A 255 -5.11 6.69 -16.65
N ARG A 256 -5.04 6.91 -15.33
CA ARG A 256 -5.91 7.86 -14.63
C ARG A 256 -5.22 9.05 -13.99
N ALA A 257 -3.96 8.91 -13.63
CA ALA A 257 -3.18 9.98 -13.02
C ALA A 257 -2.20 10.59 -14.03
N SER A 258 -2.00 11.88 -13.95
CA SER A 258 -0.92 12.53 -14.70
C SER A 258 0.44 12.05 -14.20
N ILE A 259 1.39 11.84 -15.10
CA ILE A 259 2.70 11.26 -14.78
C ILE A 259 3.45 12.10 -13.73
N ASN A 260 3.32 13.42 -13.76
CA ASN A 260 3.91 14.35 -12.79
C ASN A 260 3.25 14.32 -11.42
N ARG A 261 2.11 13.62 -11.28
CA ARG A 261 1.41 13.42 -10.00
C ARG A 261 1.65 12.02 -9.43
N ILE A 262 2.62 11.31 -9.97
CA ILE A 262 3.03 9.97 -9.53
C ILE A 262 4.45 10.05 -9.00
N CYS A 263 4.68 9.51 -7.80
CA CYS A 263 6.02 9.40 -7.24
C CYS A 263 6.31 8.00 -6.69
N GLN A 264 7.58 7.75 -6.45
CA GLN A 264 8.06 6.63 -5.65
C GLN A 264 8.94 7.13 -4.52
N VAL A 265 8.86 6.50 -3.36
CA VAL A 265 9.47 6.96 -2.11
C VAL A 265 10.34 5.86 -1.50
N ASP A 266 11.54 6.23 -1.08
CA ASP A 266 12.43 5.38 -0.30
C ASP A 266 11.91 5.22 1.13
N LEU A 267 11.45 4.02 1.48
CA LEU A 267 10.84 3.75 2.77
C LEU A 267 11.86 3.36 3.84
N ALA A 268 12.88 2.59 3.48
CA ALA A 268 13.82 2.03 4.44
C ALA A 268 15.14 1.64 3.78
N GLU A 269 16.25 1.66 4.54
CA GLU A 269 17.54 1.17 4.09
C GLU A 269 17.55 -0.34 3.89
N THR A 270 16.92 -1.07 4.81
CA THR A 270 16.71 -2.51 4.74
C THR A 270 15.25 -2.82 4.97
N TYR A 271 14.74 -3.82 4.28
CA TYR A 271 13.35 -4.22 4.37
C TYR A 271 13.25 -5.74 4.36
N GLU A 272 12.75 -6.27 5.46
CA GLU A 272 12.69 -7.71 5.70
C GLU A 272 11.24 -8.18 5.73
N HIS A 273 10.91 -9.13 4.84
CA HIS A 273 9.68 -9.90 4.92
C HIS A 273 9.94 -11.21 5.64
N LYS A 274 8.89 -11.76 6.21
CA LYS A 274 8.88 -13.15 6.67
C LYS A 274 9.31 -14.07 5.51
N HIS A 275 10.33 -14.87 5.75
CA HIS A 275 10.72 -15.90 4.77
C HIS A 275 9.68 -17.02 4.76
N GLN A 276 9.15 -17.31 3.57
CA GLN A 276 8.41 -18.53 3.28
C GLN A 276 9.35 -19.59 2.77
#